data_3634be8999e85719574b2e237c5d5655
#
_entry.id   3634be8999e85719574b2e237c5d5655
#
_cell.length_a   1.000
_cell.length_b   1.000
_cell.length_c   1.000
_cell.angle_alpha   90.00
_cell.angle_beta   90.00
_cell.angle_gamma   90.00
#
_symmetry.space_group_name_H-M   'P 1'
#
loop_
_entity.id
_entity.type
_entity.pdbx_description
1 polymer ?
#
loop_
_entity_poly.entity_id
_entity_poly.type
_entity_poly.pdbx_seq_one_letter_code
_entity_poly.pdbx_strand_id
1 'polypeptide(L)'
;MAQKARTYRLTAAGRSAWESEDMAVPEDYRRILWLMDFHGQDGVVGELLRRYPRNVLNEWLAEMEDLGLIEPAIEGQGDESAFSTREADRTLGLDQARMRRDGEAASVALARTGAYISADRLSRRPAPRRLPADTVVLIVEDDPDQLALADLRVSMAGYKVRVAKSVNEFLHSMLDEGAPDLLLLDVVLPDGNGFDLLTKMRRHAVLGSLPIVMLTAENEAEDIGKGLLLGADGYITKPYTKNILADVIRRVLKQEGNV
;
A
#
# COMPACT_ATOMS: atom_id res chain seq x y z
N MET A 1 37.75 12.27 -1.48
CA MET A 1 37.24 11.05 -0.82
C MET A 1 35.72 11.24 -0.64
N ALA A 2 34.93 10.46 -1.30
CA ALA A 2 33.45 10.53 -1.16
C ALA A 2 33.11 10.04 0.25
N GLN A 3 32.52 10.88 1.05
CA GLN A 3 32.03 10.54 2.37
C GLN A 3 30.91 9.50 2.17
N LYS A 4 31.14 8.27 2.64
CA LYS A 4 30.17 7.17 2.57
C LYS A 4 28.87 7.67 3.23
N ALA A 5 27.76 7.62 2.54
CA ALA A 5 26.49 8.08 3.09
C ALA A 5 26.17 7.26 4.35
N ARG A 6 25.97 7.95 5.49
CA ARG A 6 25.47 7.29 6.70
C ARG A 6 24.10 6.72 6.42
N THR A 7 23.91 5.45 6.73
CA THR A 7 22.59 4.81 6.73
C THR A 7 22.01 4.87 8.14
N TYR A 8 20.68 5.04 8.22
CA TYR A 8 19.98 5.15 9.49
C TYR A 8 18.85 4.13 9.55
N ARG A 9 18.51 3.66 10.75
CA ARG A 9 17.32 2.84 10.99
C ARG A 9 16.36 3.54 11.95
N LEU A 10 15.09 3.22 11.82
CA LEU A 10 14.04 3.76 12.68
C LEU A 10 14.07 3.11 14.06
N THR A 11 14.01 3.92 15.11
CA THR A 11 13.86 3.41 16.48
C THR A 11 12.40 3.11 16.82
N ALA A 12 12.13 2.46 17.95
CA ALA A 12 10.78 2.29 18.46
C ALA A 12 10.11 3.65 18.75
N ALA A 13 10.87 4.63 19.26
CA ALA A 13 10.40 6.00 19.48
C ALA A 13 10.05 6.69 18.16
N GLY A 14 10.87 6.51 17.11
CA GLY A 14 10.61 7.05 15.78
C GLY A 14 9.33 6.48 15.15
N ARG A 15 9.08 5.17 15.30
CA ARG A 15 7.81 4.57 14.86
C ARG A 15 6.61 5.18 15.59
N SER A 16 6.69 5.29 16.90
CA SER A 16 5.62 5.89 17.70
C SER A 16 5.38 7.36 17.33
N ALA A 17 6.45 8.10 17.01
CA ALA A 17 6.39 9.52 16.70
C ALA A 17 5.64 9.83 15.39
N TRP A 18 5.77 8.99 14.36
CA TRP A 18 5.04 9.23 13.12
C TRP A 18 3.61 8.65 13.14
N GLU A 19 3.35 7.63 13.99
CA GLU A 19 2.02 7.05 14.20
C GLU A 19 1.10 7.94 15.02
N SER A 20 1.68 8.81 15.88
CA SER A 20 0.90 9.70 16.74
C SER A 20 0.49 10.98 16.02
N GLU A 21 -0.73 11.44 16.25
CA GLU A 21 -1.19 12.78 15.84
C GLU A 21 -0.59 13.88 16.76
N ASP A 22 0.36 13.53 17.61
CA ASP A 22 0.97 14.47 18.56
C ASP A 22 1.79 15.52 17.79
N MET A 23 1.43 16.78 17.96
CA MET A 23 2.04 17.95 17.33
C MET A 23 3.49 18.21 17.75
N ALA A 24 4.05 17.39 18.64
CA ALA A 24 5.42 17.55 19.15
C ALA A 24 6.51 17.26 18.09
N VAL A 25 6.20 16.48 17.05
CA VAL A 25 7.14 16.15 15.98
C VAL A 25 6.76 16.92 14.71
N PRO A 26 7.68 17.71 14.12
CA PRO A 26 7.42 18.45 12.89
C PRO A 26 6.91 17.54 11.75
N GLU A 27 6.03 18.06 10.91
CA GLU A 27 5.41 17.32 9.82
C GLU A 27 6.44 16.71 8.86
N ASP A 28 7.51 17.47 8.53
CA ASP A 28 8.58 16.97 7.67
C ASP A 28 9.33 15.80 8.29
N TYR A 29 9.54 15.79 9.62
CA TYR A 29 10.15 14.66 10.32
C TYR A 29 9.25 13.44 10.28
N ARG A 30 7.95 13.58 10.52
CA ARG A 30 6.97 12.49 10.42
C ARG A 30 6.96 11.88 9.02
N ARG A 31 7.06 12.70 7.98
CA ARG A 31 7.18 12.25 6.58
C ARG A 31 8.45 11.43 6.35
N ILE A 32 9.60 11.88 6.87
CA ILE A 32 10.87 11.17 6.77
C ILE A 32 10.81 9.84 7.51
N LEU A 33 10.34 9.84 8.76
CA LEU A 33 10.19 8.65 9.58
C LEU A 33 9.26 7.62 8.93
N TRP A 34 8.16 8.08 8.35
CA TRP A 34 7.23 7.23 7.60
C TRP A 34 7.89 6.60 6.38
N LEU A 35 8.64 7.36 5.58
CA LEU A 35 9.40 6.84 4.45
C LEU A 35 10.43 5.79 4.89
N MET A 36 11.10 6.02 6.01
CA MET A 36 12.08 5.07 6.57
C MET A 36 11.42 3.77 7.01
N ASP A 37 10.23 3.82 7.60
CA ASP A 37 9.49 2.62 8.01
C ASP A 37 9.01 1.82 6.79
N PHE A 38 8.67 2.51 5.72
CA PHE A 38 8.08 1.91 4.53
C PHE A 38 9.11 1.31 3.56
N HIS A 39 10.23 1.99 3.31
CA HIS A 39 11.24 1.58 2.32
C HIS A 39 12.36 0.70 2.87
N GLY A 40 12.57 0.62 4.19
CA GLY A 40 13.83 0.17 4.72
C GLY A 40 14.97 1.16 4.40
N GLN A 41 16.22 0.78 4.69
CA GLN A 41 17.34 1.73 4.73
C GLN A 41 17.78 2.28 3.37
N ASP A 42 17.66 1.53 2.29
CA ASP A 42 18.38 1.83 1.03
C ASP A 42 17.63 2.76 0.06
N GLY A 43 16.30 2.83 0.14
CA GLY A 43 15.48 3.63 -0.79
C GLY A 43 15.26 5.08 -0.38
N VAL A 44 15.24 5.34 0.92
CA VAL A 44 14.79 6.61 1.51
C VAL A 44 15.67 7.80 1.18
N VAL A 45 17.00 7.62 1.25
CA VAL A 45 17.95 8.72 1.06
C VAL A 45 17.91 9.27 -0.37
N GLY A 46 17.74 8.40 -1.37
CA GLY A 46 17.64 8.80 -2.78
C GLY A 46 16.40 9.63 -3.05
N GLU A 47 15.29 9.26 -2.45
CA GLU A 47 13.99 9.90 -2.58
C GLU A 47 13.96 11.27 -1.88
N LEU A 48 14.43 11.30 -0.63
CA LEU A 48 14.52 12.53 0.15
C LEU A 48 15.46 13.57 -0.48
N LEU A 49 16.56 13.13 -1.11
CA LEU A 49 17.50 14.03 -1.79
C LEU A 49 16.92 14.70 -3.04
N ARG A 50 15.86 14.14 -3.64
CA ARG A 50 15.15 14.77 -4.76
C ARG A 50 14.27 15.92 -4.30
N ARG A 51 13.76 15.85 -3.06
CA ARG A 51 12.78 16.78 -2.52
C ARG A 51 13.41 17.88 -1.65
N TYR A 52 14.45 17.55 -0.90
CA TYR A 52 15.10 18.44 0.06
C TYR A 52 16.57 18.68 -0.28
N PRO A 53 17.09 19.92 -0.11
CA PRO A 53 18.51 20.19 -0.24
C PRO A 53 19.33 19.33 0.75
N ARG A 54 20.46 18.82 0.29
CA ARG A 54 21.30 17.89 1.07
C ARG A 54 21.71 18.41 2.44
N ASN A 55 21.97 19.71 2.55
CA ASN A 55 22.32 20.35 3.82
C ASN A 55 21.16 20.33 4.82
N VAL A 56 19.95 20.64 4.37
CA VAL A 56 18.73 20.62 5.19
C VAL A 56 18.43 19.20 5.66
N LEU A 57 18.52 18.23 4.75
CA LEU A 57 18.30 16.82 5.10
C LEU A 57 19.31 16.32 6.14
N ASN A 58 20.58 16.67 5.99
CA ASN A 58 21.62 16.28 6.97
C ASN A 58 21.38 16.90 8.36
N GLU A 59 20.91 18.14 8.42
CA GLU A 59 20.54 18.82 9.66
C GLU A 59 19.36 18.10 10.34
N TRP A 60 18.32 17.81 9.60
CA TRP A 60 17.16 17.10 10.11
C TRP A 60 17.46 15.67 10.56
N LEU A 61 18.28 14.94 9.82
CA LEU A 61 18.72 13.59 10.22
C LEU A 61 19.53 13.63 11.52
N ALA A 62 20.43 14.61 11.68
CA ALA A 62 21.17 14.77 12.93
C ALA A 62 20.26 15.11 14.11
N GLU A 63 19.30 15.99 13.92
CA GLU A 63 18.32 16.37 14.94
C GLU A 63 17.41 15.19 15.32
N MET A 64 16.96 14.39 14.34
CA MET A 64 16.17 13.18 14.59
C MET A 64 16.99 12.09 15.31
N GLU A 65 18.32 11.99 15.04
CA GLU A 65 19.24 11.13 15.79
C GLU A 65 19.36 11.60 17.25
N ASP A 66 19.55 12.89 17.49
CA ASP A 66 19.63 13.48 18.84
C ASP A 66 18.32 13.30 19.62
N LEU A 67 17.18 13.36 18.95
CA LEU A 67 15.86 13.07 19.52
C LEU A 67 15.60 11.57 19.75
N GLY A 68 16.51 10.70 19.32
CA GLY A 68 16.38 9.25 19.45
C GLY A 68 15.31 8.66 18.54
N LEU A 69 14.87 9.36 17.51
CA LEU A 69 13.88 8.89 16.55
C LEU A 69 14.47 7.94 15.51
N ILE A 70 15.75 8.16 15.18
CA ILE A 70 16.52 7.31 14.28
C ILE A 70 17.87 7.00 14.92
N GLU A 71 18.55 5.94 14.46
CA GLU A 71 19.89 5.57 14.91
C GLU A 71 20.74 5.12 13.72
N PRO A 72 22.08 5.30 13.77
CA PRO A 72 22.96 4.82 12.70
C PRO A 72 22.84 3.32 12.53
N ALA A 73 22.72 2.87 11.27
CA ALA A 73 22.73 1.45 10.95
C ALA A 73 24.15 0.91 11.01
N ILE A 74 24.35 -0.19 11.72
CA ILE A 74 25.64 -0.89 11.80
C ILE A 74 25.75 -1.80 10.59
N GLU A 75 26.78 -1.61 9.75
CA GLU A 75 27.08 -2.51 8.63
C GLU A 75 27.25 -3.96 9.15
N GLY A 76 26.41 -4.88 8.68
CA GLY A 76 26.52 -6.31 9.02
C GLY A 76 25.37 -6.88 9.85
N GLN A 77 24.50 -6.09 10.42
CA GLN A 77 23.20 -6.58 10.86
C GLN A 77 22.23 -6.32 9.71
N GLY A 78 22.02 -7.34 8.90
CA GLY A 78 20.98 -7.30 7.86
C GLY A 78 19.67 -6.89 8.52
N ASP A 79 19.01 -5.91 7.93
CA ASP A 79 17.70 -5.49 8.37
C ASP A 79 16.78 -6.71 8.25
N GLU A 80 16.43 -7.32 9.39
CA GLU A 80 15.40 -8.34 9.44
C GLU A 80 14.03 -7.78 8.99
N SER A 81 13.95 -6.50 8.68
CA SER A 81 12.77 -5.84 8.10
C SER A 81 12.79 -5.83 6.56
N ALA A 82 13.90 -6.16 5.90
CA ALA A 82 13.91 -6.47 4.48
C ALA A 82 13.22 -7.82 4.28
N PHE A 83 11.91 -7.76 4.27
CA PHE A 83 11.03 -8.89 4.25
C PHE A 83 11.13 -9.63 2.93
N SER A 84 11.90 -10.72 2.90
CA SER A 84 11.80 -11.67 1.82
C SER A 84 10.40 -12.31 1.90
N THR A 85 9.75 -12.49 0.76
CA THR A 85 8.46 -13.19 0.62
C THR A 85 8.43 -14.52 1.42
N ARG A 86 9.57 -15.17 1.60
CA ARG A 86 9.75 -16.40 2.39
C ARG A 86 9.57 -16.20 3.89
N GLU A 87 9.81 -15.03 4.41
CA GLU A 87 9.70 -14.72 5.84
C GLU A 87 8.29 -14.27 6.21
N ALA A 88 7.60 -13.56 5.28
CA ALA A 88 6.15 -13.33 5.36
C ALA A 88 5.39 -14.66 5.45
N ASP A 89 5.77 -15.64 4.64
CA ASP A 89 5.17 -16.98 4.64
C ASP A 89 5.39 -17.72 5.98
N ARG A 90 6.53 -17.52 6.65
CA ARG A 90 6.84 -18.13 7.95
C ARG A 90 6.20 -17.43 9.14
N THR A 91 6.17 -16.10 9.14
CA THR A 91 5.75 -15.31 10.31
C THR A 91 4.23 -15.22 10.43
N LEU A 92 3.49 -15.36 9.33
CA LEU A 92 2.03 -15.32 9.32
C LEU A 92 1.38 -16.68 9.63
N GLY A 93 2.17 -17.77 9.77
CA GLY A 93 1.62 -19.10 10.01
C GLY A 93 0.56 -19.46 8.96
N LEU A 94 0.89 -19.24 7.68
CA LEU A 94 -0.06 -19.40 6.57
C LEU A 94 -0.64 -20.81 6.57
N ASP A 95 -1.94 -20.92 6.83
CA ASP A 95 -2.68 -22.17 6.63
C ASP A 95 -2.77 -22.47 5.12
N GLN A 96 -1.85 -23.27 4.62
CA GLN A 96 -1.79 -23.64 3.20
C GLN A 96 -3.11 -24.23 2.69
N ALA A 97 -3.83 -24.95 3.54
CA ALA A 97 -5.12 -25.53 3.17
C ALA A 97 -6.19 -24.44 3.01
N ARG A 98 -6.16 -23.42 3.86
CA ARG A 98 -7.04 -22.26 3.75
C ARG A 98 -6.72 -21.43 2.50
N MET A 99 -5.43 -21.14 2.29
CA MET A 99 -4.94 -20.41 1.12
C MET A 99 -5.42 -21.06 -0.17
N ARG A 100 -5.21 -22.36 -0.30
CA ARG A 100 -5.60 -23.11 -1.49
C ARG A 100 -7.11 -23.07 -1.73
N ARG A 101 -7.90 -23.36 -0.69
CA ARG A 101 -9.36 -23.36 -0.79
C ARG A 101 -9.93 -21.98 -1.14
N ASP A 102 -9.46 -20.93 -0.45
CA ASP A 102 -9.95 -19.55 -0.69
C ASP A 102 -9.48 -19.06 -2.06
N GLY A 103 -8.27 -19.42 -2.51
CA GLY A 103 -7.74 -19.13 -3.83
C GLY A 103 -8.51 -19.85 -4.94
N GLU A 104 -8.83 -21.13 -4.80
CA GLU A 104 -9.64 -21.89 -5.76
C GLU A 104 -11.04 -21.28 -5.90
N ALA A 105 -11.69 -20.96 -4.78
CA ALA A 105 -13.02 -20.34 -4.80
C ALA A 105 -12.99 -18.95 -5.47
N ALA A 106 -11.97 -18.15 -5.19
CA ALA A 106 -11.81 -16.84 -5.77
C ALA A 106 -11.45 -16.91 -7.27
N SER A 107 -10.58 -17.83 -7.69
CA SER A 107 -10.24 -18.05 -9.09
C SER A 107 -11.47 -18.42 -9.93
N VAL A 108 -12.31 -19.31 -9.44
CA VAL A 108 -13.59 -19.65 -10.10
C VAL A 108 -14.51 -18.44 -10.22
N ALA A 109 -14.61 -17.62 -9.17
CA ALA A 109 -15.41 -16.42 -9.20
C ALA A 109 -14.89 -15.38 -10.20
N LEU A 110 -13.56 -15.16 -10.20
CA LEU A 110 -12.87 -14.27 -11.14
C LEU A 110 -13.09 -14.68 -12.59
N ALA A 111 -12.90 -15.97 -12.91
CA ALA A 111 -13.14 -16.49 -14.27
C ALA A 111 -14.60 -16.28 -14.74
N ARG A 112 -15.56 -16.30 -13.82
CA ARG A 112 -16.98 -16.22 -14.11
C ARG A 112 -17.50 -14.78 -14.17
N THR A 113 -17.01 -13.90 -13.31
CA THR A 113 -17.56 -12.55 -13.11
C THR A 113 -16.56 -11.42 -13.31
N GLY A 114 -15.27 -11.72 -13.43
CA GLY A 114 -14.19 -10.73 -13.51
C GLY A 114 -13.82 -10.09 -12.17
N ALA A 115 -14.49 -10.49 -11.06
CA ALA A 115 -14.18 -9.96 -9.74
C ALA A 115 -14.47 -10.97 -8.63
N TYR A 116 -13.72 -10.79 -7.52
CA TYR A 116 -13.95 -11.48 -6.25
C TYR A 116 -13.83 -10.49 -5.10
N ILE A 117 -14.68 -10.60 -4.09
CA ILE A 117 -14.62 -9.80 -2.86
C ILE A 117 -14.65 -10.75 -1.67
N SER A 118 -13.69 -10.57 -0.74
CA SER A 118 -13.59 -11.35 0.47
C SER A 118 -14.75 -11.04 1.43
N ALA A 119 -15.64 -12.00 1.64
CA ALA A 119 -16.79 -11.85 2.53
C ALA A 119 -16.35 -11.60 3.99
N ASP A 120 -15.27 -12.25 4.43
CA ASP A 120 -14.71 -12.08 5.77
C ASP A 120 -14.20 -10.65 5.97
N ARG A 121 -13.46 -10.10 5.01
CA ARG A 121 -12.96 -8.72 5.05
C ARG A 121 -14.12 -7.72 5.00
N LEU A 122 -15.06 -7.95 4.10
CA LEU A 122 -16.23 -7.09 3.95
C LEU A 122 -17.10 -7.05 5.22
N SER A 123 -17.28 -8.17 5.93
CA SER A 123 -18.07 -8.21 7.17
C SER A 123 -17.50 -7.34 8.29
N ARG A 124 -16.19 -7.21 8.36
CA ARG A 124 -15.47 -6.44 9.39
C ARG A 124 -15.41 -4.94 9.11
N ARG A 125 -15.80 -4.51 7.89
CA ARG A 125 -15.75 -3.09 7.53
C ARG A 125 -16.91 -2.32 8.15
N PRO A 126 -16.65 -1.08 8.61
CA PRO A 126 -17.70 -0.19 9.07
C PRO A 126 -18.67 0.17 7.91
N ALA A 127 -19.79 0.77 8.25
CA ALA A 127 -20.70 1.38 7.28
C ALA A 127 -19.99 2.50 6.48
N PRO A 128 -20.49 2.84 5.27
CA PRO A 128 -19.88 3.85 4.44
C PRO A 128 -19.89 5.22 5.14
N ARG A 129 -18.77 5.91 5.06
CA ARG A 129 -18.60 7.23 5.69
C ARG A 129 -18.78 8.39 4.73
N ARG A 130 -18.66 8.14 3.41
CA ARG A 130 -18.65 9.17 2.37
C ARG A 130 -19.57 8.78 1.20
N LEU A 131 -20.09 9.81 0.53
CA LEU A 131 -20.75 9.65 -0.75
C LEU A 131 -19.72 9.37 -1.86
N PRO A 132 -20.09 8.74 -2.99
CA PRO A 132 -19.18 8.51 -4.11
C PRO A 132 -18.41 9.78 -4.52
N ALA A 133 -19.08 10.92 -4.64
CA ALA A 133 -18.46 12.20 -5.02
C ALA A 133 -17.40 12.75 -4.04
N ASP A 134 -17.40 12.26 -2.80
CA ASP A 134 -16.41 12.63 -1.78
C ASP A 134 -15.39 11.52 -1.51
N THR A 135 -15.57 10.37 -2.15
CA THR A 135 -14.70 9.20 -2.02
C THR A 135 -13.51 9.31 -2.96
N VAL A 136 -12.32 9.14 -2.41
CA VAL A 136 -11.06 9.15 -3.16
C VAL A 136 -10.58 7.71 -3.39
N VAL A 137 -10.42 7.33 -4.65
CA VAL A 137 -9.85 6.05 -5.08
C VAL A 137 -8.47 6.31 -5.65
N LEU A 138 -7.45 5.66 -5.08
CA LEU A 138 -6.10 5.68 -5.63
C LEU A 138 -5.90 4.43 -6.49
N ILE A 139 -5.46 4.61 -7.72
CA ILE A 139 -5.14 3.55 -8.68
C ILE A 139 -3.63 3.48 -8.85
N VAL A 140 -3.03 2.33 -8.57
CA VAL A 140 -1.61 2.06 -8.78
C VAL A 140 -1.47 1.03 -9.88
N GLU A 141 -0.99 1.49 -11.05
CA GLU A 141 -0.95 0.73 -12.31
C GLU A 141 0.11 1.35 -13.21
N ASP A 142 1.06 0.58 -13.71
CA ASP A 142 2.17 1.08 -14.52
C ASP A 142 1.85 1.16 -16.01
N ASP A 143 0.97 0.29 -16.51
CA ASP A 143 0.52 0.32 -17.90
C ASP A 143 -0.35 1.55 -18.16
N PRO A 144 0.06 2.47 -19.05
CA PRO A 144 -0.64 3.73 -19.26
C PRO A 144 -2.05 3.56 -19.85
N ASP A 145 -2.29 2.52 -20.66
CA ASP A 145 -3.58 2.28 -21.28
C ASP A 145 -4.57 1.68 -20.27
N GLN A 146 -4.09 0.75 -19.41
CA GLN A 146 -4.86 0.18 -18.31
C GLN A 146 -5.20 1.26 -17.26
N LEU A 147 -4.22 2.08 -16.90
CA LEU A 147 -4.40 3.19 -15.97
C LEU A 147 -5.44 4.19 -16.49
N ALA A 148 -5.30 4.65 -17.75
CA ALA A 148 -6.25 5.58 -18.34
C ALA A 148 -7.67 5.00 -18.42
N LEU A 149 -7.80 3.71 -18.74
CA LEU A 149 -9.08 3.02 -18.76
C LEU A 149 -9.71 2.91 -17.37
N ALA A 150 -8.91 2.57 -16.36
CA ALA A 150 -9.37 2.46 -14.98
C ALA A 150 -9.80 3.83 -14.44
N ASP A 151 -8.97 4.86 -14.62
CA ASP A 151 -9.30 6.24 -14.23
C ASP A 151 -10.61 6.71 -14.87
N LEU A 152 -10.74 6.58 -16.18
CA LEU A 152 -11.98 6.97 -16.87
C LEU A 152 -13.20 6.28 -16.28
N ARG A 153 -13.15 4.98 -16.03
CA ARG A 153 -14.29 4.21 -15.52
C ARG A 153 -14.65 4.55 -14.09
N VAL A 154 -13.65 4.76 -13.24
CA VAL A 154 -13.84 5.13 -11.83
C VAL A 154 -14.36 6.56 -11.72
N SER A 155 -13.81 7.49 -12.52
CA SER A 155 -14.29 8.88 -12.59
C SER A 155 -15.73 8.98 -13.12
N MET A 156 -16.09 8.20 -14.17
CA MET A 156 -17.46 8.14 -14.67
C MET A 156 -18.46 7.55 -13.66
N ALA A 157 -18.01 6.76 -12.71
CA ALA A 157 -18.83 6.25 -11.62
C ALA A 157 -19.02 7.27 -10.47
N GLY A 158 -18.44 8.46 -10.60
CA GLY A 158 -18.62 9.59 -9.68
C GLY A 158 -17.59 9.65 -8.55
N TYR A 159 -16.51 8.88 -8.61
CA TYR A 159 -15.42 8.90 -7.63
C TYR A 159 -14.36 9.93 -7.99
N LYS A 160 -13.68 10.48 -6.98
CA LYS A 160 -12.42 11.21 -7.15
C LYS A 160 -11.30 10.22 -7.36
N VAL A 161 -10.48 10.41 -8.38
CA VAL A 161 -9.39 9.51 -8.72
C VAL A 161 -8.05 10.18 -8.48
N ARG A 162 -7.13 9.45 -7.86
CA ARG A 162 -5.70 9.69 -7.87
C ARG A 162 -5.04 8.53 -8.60
N VAL A 163 -3.90 8.79 -9.23
CA VAL A 163 -3.16 7.78 -9.99
C VAL A 163 -1.70 7.75 -9.57
N ALA A 164 -1.11 6.56 -9.60
CA ALA A 164 0.31 6.34 -9.41
C ALA A 164 0.76 5.21 -10.36
N LYS A 165 1.95 5.33 -10.95
CA LYS A 165 2.49 4.36 -11.91
C LYS A 165 3.56 3.45 -11.32
N SER A 166 3.85 3.62 -10.04
CA SER A 166 4.90 2.91 -9.33
C SER A 166 4.67 2.95 -7.83
N VAL A 167 5.40 2.12 -7.08
CA VAL A 167 5.41 2.20 -5.62
C VAL A 167 5.88 3.57 -5.14
N ASN A 168 6.88 4.16 -5.81
CA ASN A 168 7.38 5.49 -5.45
C ASN A 168 6.32 6.57 -5.65
N GLU A 169 5.59 6.57 -6.77
CA GLU A 169 4.49 7.53 -6.98
C GLU A 169 3.34 7.33 -5.99
N PHE A 170 3.02 6.06 -5.65
CA PHE A 170 2.08 5.75 -4.57
C PHE A 170 2.49 6.40 -3.26
N LEU A 171 3.77 6.27 -2.88
CA LEU A 171 4.28 6.85 -1.64
C LEU A 171 4.20 8.38 -1.63
N HIS A 172 4.50 9.02 -2.76
CA HIS A 172 4.35 10.47 -2.90
C HIS A 172 2.89 10.90 -2.74
N SER A 173 1.95 10.22 -3.39
CA SER A 173 0.53 10.51 -3.24
C SER A 173 0.06 10.39 -1.78
N MET A 174 0.54 9.35 -1.07
CA MET A 174 0.23 9.16 0.34
C MET A 174 0.78 10.27 1.23
N LEU A 175 1.99 10.75 0.94
CA LEU A 175 2.63 11.82 1.70
C LEU A 175 2.01 13.20 1.44
N ASP A 176 1.67 13.48 0.19
CA ASP A 176 1.23 14.81 -0.22
C ASP A 176 -0.26 15.03 0.00
N GLU A 177 -1.06 13.97 -0.12
CA GLU A 177 -2.50 14.07 -0.15
C GLU A 177 -3.20 13.19 0.91
N GLY A 178 -2.42 12.41 1.68
CA GLY A 178 -2.92 11.50 2.71
C GLY A 178 -3.57 10.22 2.17
N ALA A 179 -4.12 9.41 3.06
CA ALA A 179 -4.72 8.12 2.72
C ALA A 179 -5.99 8.28 1.86
N PRO A 180 -6.14 7.50 0.77
CA PRO A 180 -7.38 7.40 0.02
C PRO A 180 -8.44 6.61 0.80
N ASP A 181 -9.66 6.56 0.28
CA ASP A 181 -10.72 5.73 0.84
C ASP A 181 -10.66 4.28 0.34
N LEU A 182 -10.03 4.05 -0.82
CA LEU A 182 -9.80 2.73 -1.41
C LEU A 182 -8.57 2.76 -2.32
N LEU A 183 -7.81 1.67 -2.33
CA LEU A 183 -6.69 1.42 -3.22
C LEU A 183 -7.03 0.33 -4.23
N LEU A 184 -6.88 0.62 -5.52
CA LEU A 184 -6.78 -0.35 -6.59
C LEU A 184 -5.29 -0.55 -6.88
N LEU A 185 -4.78 -1.77 -6.74
CA LEU A 185 -3.34 -2.04 -6.74
C LEU A 185 -2.99 -3.14 -7.74
N ASP A 186 -2.17 -2.83 -8.71
CA ASP A 186 -1.59 -3.85 -9.58
C ASP A 186 -0.60 -4.74 -8.81
N VAL A 187 -0.55 -6.00 -9.21
CA VAL A 187 0.39 -6.99 -8.68
C VAL A 187 1.81 -6.71 -9.17
N VAL A 188 1.98 -6.32 -10.43
CA VAL A 188 3.28 -6.11 -11.06
C VAL A 188 3.52 -4.61 -11.22
N LEU A 189 4.59 -4.10 -10.61
CA LEU A 189 4.98 -2.69 -10.70
C LEU A 189 6.47 -2.59 -11.05
N PRO A 190 6.92 -1.51 -11.71
CA PRO A 190 8.29 -1.40 -12.24
C PRO A 190 9.37 -1.33 -11.14
N ASP A 191 9.00 -0.91 -9.94
CA ASP A 191 9.89 -0.69 -8.80
C ASP A 191 9.53 -1.54 -7.58
N GLY A 192 8.60 -2.52 -7.73
CA GLY A 192 8.19 -3.38 -6.64
C GLY A 192 7.09 -4.37 -6.99
N ASN A 193 6.62 -5.10 -5.99
CA ASN A 193 5.54 -6.06 -6.11
C ASN A 193 4.34 -5.63 -5.27
N GLY A 194 3.14 -5.68 -5.84
CA GLY A 194 1.90 -5.28 -5.16
C GLY A 194 1.59 -6.10 -3.91
N PHE A 195 2.01 -7.37 -3.84
CA PHE A 195 1.86 -8.17 -2.61
C PHE A 195 2.77 -7.71 -1.48
N ASP A 196 3.98 -7.25 -1.81
CA ASP A 196 4.89 -6.69 -0.81
C ASP A 196 4.34 -5.36 -0.28
N LEU A 197 3.80 -4.53 -1.17
CA LEU A 197 3.13 -3.29 -0.80
C LEU A 197 1.90 -3.56 0.07
N LEU A 198 1.05 -4.51 -0.31
CA LEU A 198 -0.10 -4.96 0.48
C LEU A 198 0.32 -5.40 1.88
N THR A 199 1.38 -6.22 1.99
CA THR A 199 1.90 -6.71 3.27
C THR A 199 2.36 -5.58 4.18
N LYS A 200 3.12 -4.63 3.64
CA LYS A 200 3.58 -3.44 4.37
C LYS A 200 2.40 -2.61 4.85
N MET A 201 1.43 -2.34 3.98
CA MET A 201 0.24 -1.57 4.35
C MET A 201 -0.59 -2.25 5.44
N ARG A 202 -0.73 -3.57 5.42
CA ARG A 202 -1.50 -4.30 6.46
C ARG A 202 -0.85 -4.28 7.83
N ARG A 203 0.46 -4.10 7.90
CA ARG A 203 1.20 -3.94 9.17
C ARG A 203 1.18 -2.53 9.71
N HIS A 204 0.87 -1.57 8.86
CA HIS A 204 0.87 -0.17 9.20
C HIS A 204 -0.33 0.18 10.08
N ALA A 205 -0.12 0.86 11.22
CA ALA A 205 -1.16 1.14 12.21
C ALA A 205 -2.36 1.90 11.61
N VAL A 206 -2.13 2.89 10.78
CA VAL A 206 -3.17 3.72 10.15
C VAL A 206 -3.70 3.08 8.86
N LEU A 207 -2.81 2.53 8.01
CA LEU A 207 -3.18 2.00 6.70
C LEU A 207 -3.67 0.55 6.73
N GLY A 208 -3.49 -0.17 7.84
CA GLY A 208 -3.87 -1.57 7.96
C GLY A 208 -5.34 -1.86 7.69
N SER A 209 -6.20 -0.87 7.90
CA SER A 209 -7.64 -0.94 7.63
C SER A 209 -8.06 -0.42 6.25
N LEU A 210 -7.14 0.18 5.46
CA LEU A 210 -7.47 0.70 4.14
C LEU A 210 -8.02 -0.41 3.23
N PRO A 211 -9.15 -0.19 2.53
CA PRO A 211 -9.63 -1.11 1.50
C PRO A 211 -8.64 -1.24 0.35
N ILE A 212 -8.22 -2.48 0.05
CA ILE A 212 -7.27 -2.77 -1.04
C ILE A 212 -7.85 -3.86 -1.92
N VAL A 213 -8.05 -3.54 -3.20
CA VAL A 213 -8.47 -4.48 -4.25
C VAL A 213 -7.31 -4.65 -5.22
N MET A 214 -6.90 -5.89 -5.42
CA MET A 214 -5.81 -6.20 -6.35
C MET A 214 -6.31 -6.22 -7.78
N LEU A 215 -5.53 -5.65 -8.69
CA LEU A 215 -5.72 -5.74 -10.14
C LEU A 215 -4.76 -6.81 -10.66
N THR A 216 -5.25 -7.80 -11.41
CA THR A 216 -4.39 -8.89 -11.85
C THR A 216 -4.71 -9.33 -13.28
N ALA A 217 -3.66 -9.63 -14.06
CA ALA A 217 -3.78 -10.35 -15.31
C ALA A 217 -3.75 -11.88 -15.11
N GLU A 218 -3.31 -12.33 -13.94
CA GLU A 218 -3.13 -13.73 -13.59
C GLU A 218 -4.31 -14.24 -12.78
N ASN A 219 -4.76 -15.45 -13.09
CA ASN A 219 -5.89 -16.12 -12.42
C ASN A 219 -5.44 -17.38 -11.67
N GLU A 220 -4.14 -17.49 -11.35
CA GLU A 220 -3.64 -18.65 -10.61
C GLU A 220 -4.20 -18.63 -9.19
N ALA A 221 -4.83 -19.74 -8.81
CA ALA A 221 -5.49 -19.88 -7.51
C ALA A 221 -4.52 -19.69 -6.34
N GLU A 222 -3.25 -20.03 -6.54
CA GLU A 222 -2.20 -19.90 -5.52
C GLU A 222 -1.89 -18.42 -5.23
N ASP A 223 -1.70 -17.59 -6.25
CA ASP A 223 -1.41 -16.16 -6.08
C ASP A 223 -2.60 -15.40 -5.52
N ILE A 224 -3.81 -15.73 -5.98
CA ILE A 224 -5.03 -15.16 -5.43
C ILE A 224 -5.19 -15.54 -3.95
N GLY A 225 -4.99 -16.81 -3.63
CA GLY A 225 -5.05 -17.33 -2.26
C GLY A 225 -4.04 -16.66 -1.34
N LYS A 226 -2.80 -16.48 -1.82
CA LYS A 226 -1.74 -15.75 -1.13
C LYS A 226 -2.16 -14.31 -0.80
N GLY A 227 -2.61 -13.55 -1.77
CA GLY A 227 -2.98 -12.16 -1.52
C GLY A 227 -4.22 -12.02 -0.64
N LEU A 228 -5.18 -12.97 -0.68
CA LEU A 228 -6.30 -12.99 0.27
C LEU A 228 -5.82 -13.21 1.70
N LEU A 229 -4.86 -14.12 1.91
CA LEU A 229 -4.24 -14.32 3.22
C LEU A 229 -3.43 -13.11 3.68
N LEU A 230 -2.71 -12.45 2.77
CA LEU A 230 -2.01 -11.19 3.04
C LEU A 230 -2.98 -10.03 3.34
N GLY A 231 -4.28 -10.23 3.10
CA GLY A 231 -5.32 -9.31 3.51
C GLY A 231 -5.88 -8.43 2.38
N ALA A 232 -5.80 -8.85 1.12
CA ALA A 232 -6.55 -8.21 0.05
C ALA A 232 -8.05 -8.28 0.34
N ASP A 233 -8.78 -7.21 0.04
CA ASP A 233 -10.25 -7.15 0.21
C ASP A 233 -10.98 -7.75 -0.99
N GLY A 234 -10.31 -7.81 -2.13
CA GLY A 234 -10.84 -8.39 -3.36
C GLY A 234 -9.83 -8.38 -4.49
N TYR A 235 -10.30 -8.88 -5.63
CA TYR A 235 -9.55 -8.96 -6.88
C TYR A 235 -10.42 -8.54 -8.04
N ILE A 236 -9.81 -7.95 -9.06
CA ILE A 236 -10.41 -7.67 -10.37
C ILE A 236 -9.44 -8.15 -11.44
N THR A 237 -9.93 -8.94 -12.41
CA THR A 237 -9.11 -9.40 -13.54
C THR A 237 -9.05 -8.37 -14.66
N LYS A 238 -7.87 -8.24 -15.23
CA LYS A 238 -7.63 -7.52 -16.47
C LYS A 238 -7.87 -8.45 -17.68
N PRO A 239 -8.45 -7.97 -18.80
CA PRO A 239 -8.97 -6.61 -19.01
C PRO A 239 -10.31 -6.39 -18.30
N TYR A 240 -10.53 -5.19 -17.80
CA TYR A 240 -11.73 -4.86 -17.06
C TYR A 240 -13.00 -4.93 -17.92
N THR A 241 -14.06 -5.56 -17.44
CA THR A 241 -15.38 -5.47 -18.05
C THR A 241 -16.04 -4.12 -17.72
N LYS A 242 -17.07 -3.75 -18.50
CA LYS A 242 -17.80 -2.49 -18.26
C LYS A 242 -18.40 -2.51 -16.85
N ASN A 243 -18.23 -1.51 -16.08
CA ASN A 243 -18.75 -1.31 -14.71
C ASN A 243 -18.09 -2.13 -13.59
N ILE A 244 -17.24 -3.12 -13.86
CA ILE A 244 -16.69 -4.01 -12.82
C ILE A 244 -15.98 -3.23 -11.71
N LEU A 245 -15.18 -2.21 -12.06
CA LEU A 245 -14.47 -1.36 -11.11
C LEU A 245 -15.44 -0.65 -10.18
N ALA A 246 -16.46 0.01 -10.74
CA ALA A 246 -17.46 0.73 -9.97
C ALA A 246 -18.27 -0.20 -9.05
N ASP A 247 -18.66 -1.38 -9.54
CA ASP A 247 -19.41 -2.36 -8.77
C ASP A 247 -18.60 -2.91 -7.59
N VAL A 248 -17.32 -3.22 -7.80
CA VAL A 248 -16.43 -3.68 -6.72
C VAL A 248 -16.19 -2.58 -5.70
N ILE A 249 -15.90 -1.35 -6.13
CA ILE A 249 -15.70 -0.20 -5.24
C ILE A 249 -16.93 0.01 -4.35
N ARG A 250 -18.14 0.10 -4.95
CA ARG A 250 -19.39 0.26 -4.19
C ARG A 250 -19.57 -0.83 -3.15
N ARG A 251 -19.36 -2.09 -3.51
CA ARG A 251 -19.50 -3.23 -2.61
C ARG A 251 -18.48 -3.23 -1.49
N VAL A 252 -17.21 -3.01 -1.81
CA VAL A 252 -16.12 -2.98 -0.81
C VAL A 252 -16.32 -1.83 0.18
N LEU A 253 -16.77 -0.67 -0.29
CA LEU A 253 -17.08 0.49 0.54
C LEU A 253 -18.50 0.46 1.15
N LYS A 254 -19.29 -0.59 0.88
CA LYS A 254 -20.70 -0.72 1.35
C LYS A 254 -21.57 0.49 0.98
N GLN A 255 -21.38 1.06 -0.20
CA GLN A 255 -22.14 2.19 -0.72
C GLN A 255 -23.38 1.72 -1.52
N GLU A 256 -23.77 0.45 -1.40
CA GLU A 256 -25.00 -0.11 -1.98
C GLU A 256 -26.17 0.33 -1.11
N GLY A 257 -26.99 1.26 -1.58
CA GLY A 257 -28.19 1.63 -0.87
C GLY A 257 -28.68 3.07 -1.03
N ASN A 258 -28.02 3.91 -1.80
CA ASN A 258 -28.52 5.24 -2.16
C ASN A 258 -28.76 5.31 -3.68
N VAL A 259 -29.79 4.67 -4.16
CA VAL A 259 -30.47 4.96 -5.42
C VAL A 259 -31.90 5.32 -5.11
#